data_2d81579aeecd1c32e360490b8dd3c3db
#
_entry.id   2d81579aeecd1c32e360490b8dd3c3db
#
_cell.length_a   1.000
_cell.length_b   1.000
_cell.length_c   1.000
_cell.angle_alpha   90.00
_cell.angle_beta   90.00
_cell.angle_gamma   90.00
#
_symmetry.space_group_name_H-M   'P 1'
#
loop_
_entity.id
_entity.type
_entity.pdbx_description
1 polymer ?
#
loop_
_entity_poly.entity_id
_entity_poly.type
_entity_poly.pdbx_seq_one_letter_code
_entity_poly.pdbx_strand_id
1 'polypeptide(L)'
;MMLFRILTIAILLTWLASPDAFAQANRNGDDQPGLIAAPGDEQLDPKWQKTVVFFRSSEPSGTIVVHTNERYLYVIQPGGRAIRYGIGVGRDGFTWQGLVKITQKKEWPDWTPPEEMIQRQPYLPRWMAGGPGNPLGARAMYLGATVYRIHGTNQPTTIGTAVSSGCFRLTNPDVADLYDRVPVGTKVIIRQRPEV
;
A
#
# COMPACT_ATOMS: atom_id res chain seq x y z
N MET A 1 30.84 38.97 -61.68
CA MET A 1 29.76 38.01 -61.43
C MET A 1 30.16 37.09 -60.29
N MET A 2 29.75 37.39 -59.04
CA MET A 2 30.14 36.65 -57.84
C MET A 2 28.90 35.85 -57.39
N LEU A 3 28.99 34.51 -57.46
CA LEU A 3 27.94 33.62 -56.94
C LEU A 3 28.09 33.45 -55.41
N PHE A 4 27.10 33.92 -54.66
CA PHE A 4 26.93 33.62 -53.24
C PHE A 4 26.29 32.23 -53.12
N ARG A 5 27.01 31.28 -52.53
CA ARG A 5 26.47 29.98 -52.08
C ARG A 5 25.92 30.13 -50.65
N ILE A 6 24.60 30.06 -50.53
CA ILE A 6 23.91 30.00 -49.23
C ILE A 6 24.00 28.56 -48.69
N LEU A 7 24.71 28.40 -47.59
CA LEU A 7 24.83 27.13 -46.88
C LEU A 7 23.68 27.02 -45.86
N THR A 8 22.68 26.21 -46.16
CA THR A 8 21.58 25.93 -45.25
C THR A 8 22.00 24.90 -44.25
N ILE A 9 22.22 25.31 -42.99
CA ILE A 9 22.47 24.42 -41.86
C ILE A 9 21.15 23.90 -41.35
N ALA A 10 20.82 22.62 -41.59
CA ALA A 10 19.69 21.92 -41.01
C ALA A 10 20.06 21.54 -39.56
N ILE A 11 19.45 22.23 -38.60
CA ILE A 11 19.54 21.87 -37.19
C ILE A 11 18.60 20.71 -36.93
N LEU A 12 19.14 19.49 -36.81
CA LEU A 12 18.43 18.32 -36.31
C LEU A 12 18.21 18.49 -34.79
N LEU A 13 17.03 18.91 -34.40
CA LEU A 13 16.58 18.80 -32.99
C LEU A 13 16.34 17.33 -32.68
N THR A 14 17.29 16.68 -32.07
CA THR A 14 17.09 15.40 -31.42
C THR A 14 16.30 15.62 -30.12
N TRP A 15 15.04 15.28 -30.14
CA TRP A 15 14.25 15.16 -28.91
C TRP A 15 14.83 14.02 -28.08
N LEU A 16 15.67 14.36 -27.10
CA LEU A 16 16.02 13.46 -26.02
C LEU A 16 14.77 13.35 -25.11
N ALA A 17 14.00 12.31 -25.30
CA ALA A 17 12.94 11.97 -24.37
C ALA A 17 13.59 11.73 -23.00
N SER A 18 13.34 12.63 -22.04
CA SER A 18 13.86 12.52 -20.68
C SER A 18 13.33 11.23 -20.03
N PRO A 19 14.19 10.41 -19.40
CA PRO A 19 13.75 9.20 -18.70
C PRO A 19 12.73 9.47 -17.59
N ASP A 20 12.65 10.71 -17.12
CA ASP A 20 11.68 11.14 -16.11
C ASP A 20 10.21 11.11 -16.57
N ALA A 21 9.94 11.11 -17.87
CA ALA A 21 8.57 11.04 -18.39
C ALA A 21 7.91 9.68 -18.10
N PHE A 22 8.70 8.59 -18.04
CA PHE A 22 8.19 7.26 -17.69
C PHE A 22 8.01 7.08 -16.17
N ALA A 23 8.82 7.76 -15.36
CA ALA A 23 8.68 7.73 -13.90
C ALA A 23 7.46 8.52 -13.39
N GLN A 24 6.99 9.50 -14.14
CA GLN A 24 5.86 10.36 -13.77
C GLN A 24 4.49 9.76 -14.12
N ALA A 25 4.41 8.90 -15.14
CA ALA A 25 3.17 8.29 -15.60
C ALA A 25 2.57 7.26 -14.63
N ASN A 26 3.33 6.84 -13.61
CA ASN A 26 2.98 5.69 -12.77
C ASN A 26 2.73 6.04 -11.29
N ARG A 27 2.48 7.30 -10.95
CA ARG A 27 2.17 7.75 -9.57
C ARG A 27 0.71 7.52 -9.15
N ASN A 28 -0.10 6.89 -9.99
CA ASN A 28 -1.53 6.72 -9.75
C ASN A 28 -1.88 5.60 -8.77
N GLY A 29 -0.90 5.05 -8.03
CA GLY A 29 -1.16 4.21 -6.86
C GLY A 29 -1.84 2.86 -7.12
N ASP A 30 -2.14 2.53 -8.36
CA ASP A 30 -2.68 1.23 -8.74
C ASP A 30 -1.64 0.12 -8.51
N ASP A 31 -2.12 -1.10 -8.24
CA ASP A 31 -1.24 -2.25 -8.06
C ASP A 31 -0.35 -2.44 -9.29
N GLN A 32 0.97 -2.44 -9.08
CA GLN A 32 1.97 -2.60 -10.13
C GLN A 32 2.76 -3.89 -9.90
N PRO A 33 2.27 -5.00 -10.48
CA PRO A 33 2.97 -6.27 -10.37
C PRO A 33 4.32 -6.21 -11.09
N GLY A 34 5.32 -6.85 -10.47
CA GLY A 34 6.68 -6.90 -11.00
C GLY A 34 7.57 -5.71 -10.62
N LEU A 35 7.01 -4.62 -10.11
CA LEU A 35 7.82 -3.53 -9.56
C LEU A 35 8.54 -4.03 -8.30
N ILE A 36 9.84 -3.78 -8.22
CA ILE A 36 10.64 -4.03 -7.01
C ILE A 36 11.04 -2.66 -6.47
N ALA A 37 10.70 -2.39 -5.21
CA ALA A 37 11.07 -1.15 -4.54
C ALA A 37 12.60 -0.98 -4.56
N ALA A 38 13.06 0.21 -4.91
CA ALA A 38 14.49 0.52 -4.87
C ALA A 38 14.97 0.64 -3.41
N PRO A 39 16.27 0.42 -3.14
CA PRO A 39 16.84 0.69 -1.83
C PRO A 39 16.59 2.15 -1.43
N GLY A 40 15.98 2.36 -0.26
CA GLY A 40 15.58 3.68 0.24
C GLY A 40 14.11 4.07 0.01
N ASP A 41 13.37 3.40 -0.87
CA ASP A 41 11.93 3.64 -1.05
C ASP A 41 11.11 3.28 0.20
N GLU A 42 11.67 2.45 1.09
CA GLU A 42 11.04 2.09 2.37
C GLU A 42 11.16 3.19 3.44
N GLN A 43 11.91 4.27 3.16
CA GLN A 43 12.07 5.38 4.09
C GLN A 43 10.81 6.25 4.11
N LEU A 44 9.93 5.97 5.06
CA LEU A 44 8.69 6.71 5.25
C LEU A 44 8.94 8.11 5.80
N ASP A 45 8.07 9.05 5.44
CA ASP A 45 7.90 10.29 6.20
C ASP A 45 7.73 9.95 7.69
N PRO A 46 8.43 10.63 8.61
CA PRO A 46 8.39 10.35 10.05
C PRO A 46 6.99 10.19 10.65
N LYS A 47 5.99 10.90 10.11
CA LYS A 47 4.59 10.78 10.55
C LYS A 47 4.00 9.38 10.31
N TRP A 48 4.45 8.65 9.29
CA TRP A 48 3.96 7.33 8.95
C TRP A 48 4.75 6.19 9.60
N GLN A 49 5.87 6.49 10.26
CA GLN A 49 6.69 5.49 10.90
C GLN A 49 5.98 4.84 12.09
N LYS A 50 6.26 3.57 12.31
CA LYS A 50 5.78 2.82 13.46
C LYS A 50 6.18 3.50 14.77
N THR A 51 5.20 3.76 15.64
CA THR A 51 5.42 4.50 16.90
C THR A 51 4.45 4.02 17.98
N VAL A 52 4.89 4.02 19.24
CA VAL A 52 3.99 3.83 20.39
C VAL A 52 3.33 5.16 20.73
N VAL A 53 2.02 5.15 20.85
CA VAL A 53 1.21 6.36 21.14
C VAL A 53 0.27 6.11 22.31
N PHE A 54 -0.22 7.19 22.95
CA PHE A 54 -1.37 7.11 23.83
C PHE A 54 -2.62 6.82 22.99
N PHE A 55 -3.40 5.85 23.44
CA PHE A 55 -4.61 5.45 22.73
C PHE A 55 -5.62 4.93 23.76
N ARG A 56 -6.60 5.77 24.10
CA ARG A 56 -7.69 5.38 24.98
C ARG A 56 -8.67 4.49 24.22
N SER A 57 -8.91 3.31 24.74
CA SER A 57 -9.86 2.36 24.16
C SER A 57 -10.41 1.45 25.26
N SER A 58 -11.68 1.09 25.13
CA SER A 58 -12.32 0.03 25.93
C SER A 58 -12.05 -1.38 25.37
N GLU A 59 -11.41 -1.46 24.20
CA GLU A 59 -11.10 -2.73 23.56
C GLU A 59 -9.92 -3.44 24.23
N PRO A 60 -9.94 -4.77 24.30
CA PRO A 60 -8.85 -5.55 24.89
C PRO A 60 -7.54 -5.34 24.16
N SER A 61 -6.43 -5.48 24.90
CA SER A 61 -5.09 -5.53 24.30
C SER A 61 -5.00 -6.61 23.22
N GLY A 62 -4.28 -6.32 22.14
CA GLY A 62 -4.17 -7.17 20.95
C GLY A 62 -5.24 -6.89 19.89
N THR A 63 -6.31 -6.14 20.21
CA THR A 63 -7.26 -5.68 19.19
C THR A 63 -6.59 -4.74 18.21
N ILE A 64 -6.89 -4.90 16.92
CA ILE A 64 -6.51 -3.96 15.87
C ILE A 64 -7.64 -2.96 15.65
N VAL A 65 -7.31 -1.66 15.60
CA VAL A 65 -8.21 -0.59 15.21
C VAL A 65 -7.63 0.13 14.00
N VAL A 66 -8.41 0.26 12.95
CA VAL A 66 -8.02 0.99 11.73
C VAL A 66 -8.85 2.25 11.61
N HIS A 67 -8.19 3.41 11.52
CA HIS A 67 -8.80 4.69 11.21
C HIS A 67 -8.45 5.08 9.78
N THR A 68 -9.37 4.84 8.84
CA THR A 68 -9.09 4.97 7.40
C THR A 68 -8.84 6.42 6.99
N ASN A 69 -9.56 7.40 7.55
CA ASN A 69 -9.36 8.81 7.24
C ASN A 69 -8.02 9.36 7.77
N GLU A 70 -7.53 8.82 8.88
CA GLU A 70 -6.22 9.16 9.44
C GLU A 70 -5.08 8.41 8.77
N ARG A 71 -5.40 7.30 8.08
CA ARG A 71 -4.44 6.38 7.44
C ARG A 71 -3.48 5.76 8.46
N TYR A 72 -4.06 5.34 9.60
CA TYR A 72 -3.33 4.64 10.66
C TYR A 72 -4.03 3.34 11.07
N LEU A 73 -3.21 2.36 11.42
CA LEU A 73 -3.59 1.14 12.09
C LEU A 73 -2.99 1.13 13.49
N TYR A 74 -3.77 0.75 14.47
CA TYR A 74 -3.37 0.70 15.88
C TYR A 74 -3.51 -0.71 16.41
N VAL A 75 -2.51 -1.22 17.12
CA VAL A 75 -2.58 -2.44 17.93
C VAL A 75 -2.65 -2.04 19.39
N ILE A 76 -3.79 -2.29 20.01
CA ILE A 76 -4.04 -1.92 21.42
C ILE A 76 -3.03 -2.62 22.33
N GLN A 77 -2.43 -1.85 23.23
CA GLN A 77 -1.48 -2.29 24.23
C GLN A 77 -2.02 -2.02 25.64
N PRO A 78 -1.51 -2.70 26.68
CA PRO A 78 -1.83 -2.35 28.07
C PRO A 78 -1.47 -0.91 28.41
N GLY A 79 -2.15 -0.33 29.39
CA GLY A 79 -1.82 1.00 29.93
C GLY A 79 -2.24 2.17 29.04
N GLY A 80 -3.33 2.04 28.28
CA GLY A 80 -3.86 3.15 27.45
C GLY A 80 -2.92 3.55 26.31
N ARG A 81 -2.20 2.59 25.74
CA ARG A 81 -1.26 2.79 24.63
C ARG A 81 -1.65 1.92 23.44
N ALA A 82 -1.11 2.24 22.28
CA ALA A 82 -1.13 1.39 21.10
C ALA A 82 0.16 1.53 20.31
N ILE A 83 0.50 0.49 19.55
CA ILE A 83 1.47 0.61 18.46
C ILE A 83 0.71 1.11 17.26
N ARG A 84 1.14 2.25 16.72
CA ARG A 84 0.58 2.88 15.53
C ARG A 84 1.45 2.59 14.33
N TYR A 85 0.84 2.19 13.22
CA TYR A 85 1.46 2.00 11.91
C TYR A 85 0.83 2.94 10.91
N GLY A 86 1.62 3.59 10.06
CA GLY A 86 1.14 4.28 8.87
C GLY A 86 0.66 3.26 7.83
N ILE A 87 -0.48 3.52 7.20
CA ILE A 87 -1.06 2.60 6.22
C ILE A 87 -1.50 3.31 4.94
N GLY A 88 -1.46 2.58 3.81
CA GLY A 88 -2.24 2.91 2.63
C GLY A 88 -3.64 2.33 2.76
N VAL A 89 -4.66 3.05 2.28
CA VAL A 89 -6.07 2.68 2.40
C VAL A 89 -6.78 2.66 1.06
N GLY A 90 -8.04 2.21 1.05
CA GLY A 90 -8.91 2.25 -0.12
C GLY A 90 -9.10 3.68 -0.65
N ARG A 91 -9.03 3.84 -1.97
CA ARG A 91 -9.41 5.08 -2.65
C ARG A 91 -10.91 5.33 -2.53
N ASP A 92 -11.36 6.50 -2.95
CA ASP A 92 -12.78 6.87 -2.97
C ASP A 92 -13.62 5.79 -3.69
N GLY A 93 -14.75 5.43 -3.09
CA GLY A 93 -15.61 4.32 -3.53
C GLY A 93 -15.16 2.92 -3.07
N PHE A 94 -13.99 2.78 -2.45
CA PHE A 94 -13.46 1.52 -1.89
C PHE A 94 -13.21 1.61 -0.38
N THR A 95 -13.80 2.60 0.28
CA THR A 95 -13.75 2.73 1.74
C THR A 95 -14.85 1.87 2.36
N TRP A 96 -14.54 1.23 3.47
CA TRP A 96 -15.48 0.41 4.22
C TRP A 96 -15.22 0.51 5.72
N GLN A 97 -16.20 0.09 6.51
CA GLN A 97 -16.12 0.02 7.97
C GLN A 97 -16.76 -1.26 8.46
N GLY A 98 -16.37 -1.70 9.64
CA GLY A 98 -16.95 -2.91 10.23
C GLY A 98 -16.07 -3.55 11.30
N LEU A 99 -16.58 -4.65 11.82
CA LEU A 99 -15.95 -5.52 12.78
C LEU A 99 -15.71 -6.88 12.14
N VAL A 100 -14.45 -7.27 12.04
CA VAL A 100 -14.03 -8.57 11.48
C VAL A 100 -12.96 -9.22 12.36
N LYS A 101 -12.54 -10.41 11.99
CA LYS A 101 -11.38 -11.10 12.61
C LYS A 101 -10.37 -11.48 11.53
N ILE A 102 -9.11 -11.59 11.93
CA ILE A 102 -8.10 -12.25 11.08
C ILE A 102 -8.46 -13.72 11.00
N THR A 103 -8.73 -14.22 9.80
CA THR A 103 -9.12 -15.62 9.55
C THR A 103 -7.98 -16.47 9.03
N GLN A 104 -7.00 -15.86 8.39
CA GLN A 104 -5.84 -16.53 7.84
C GLN A 104 -4.64 -15.60 7.79
N LYS A 105 -3.45 -16.18 7.88
CA LYS A 105 -2.17 -15.48 7.74
C LYS A 105 -1.32 -16.22 6.71
N LYS A 106 -0.63 -15.49 5.83
CA LYS A 106 0.30 -16.05 4.83
C LYS A 106 1.56 -15.23 4.73
N GLU A 107 2.69 -15.92 4.62
CA GLU A 107 3.97 -15.33 4.24
C GLU A 107 4.11 -15.38 2.73
N TRP A 108 4.63 -14.31 2.14
CA TRP A 108 4.81 -14.17 0.71
C TRP A 108 3.64 -14.75 -0.10
N PRO A 109 2.40 -14.23 0.11
CA PRO A 109 1.21 -14.81 -0.51
C PRO A 109 1.22 -14.66 -2.03
N ASP A 110 0.65 -15.63 -2.72
CA ASP A 110 0.29 -15.48 -4.12
C ASP A 110 -0.76 -14.38 -4.27
N TRP A 111 -0.73 -13.70 -5.39
CA TRP A 111 -1.70 -12.68 -5.73
C TRP A 111 -2.54 -13.08 -6.94
N THR A 112 -3.84 -13.06 -6.77
CA THR A 112 -4.84 -13.17 -7.83
C THR A 112 -5.67 -11.91 -7.78
N PRO A 113 -5.62 -11.05 -8.80
CA PRO A 113 -6.46 -9.85 -8.85
C PRO A 113 -7.95 -10.23 -8.82
N PRO A 114 -8.79 -9.48 -8.07
CA PRO A 114 -10.24 -9.64 -8.20
C PRO A 114 -10.71 -9.37 -9.63
N GLU A 115 -11.78 -10.05 -10.06
CA GLU A 115 -12.31 -9.91 -11.43
C GLU A 115 -12.63 -8.45 -11.77
N GLU A 116 -13.22 -7.70 -10.85
CA GLU A 116 -13.50 -6.28 -11.01
C GLU A 116 -12.24 -5.44 -11.24
N MET A 117 -11.10 -5.84 -10.66
CA MET A 117 -9.82 -5.19 -10.89
C MET A 117 -9.31 -5.49 -12.31
N ILE A 118 -9.46 -6.73 -12.77
CA ILE A 118 -9.11 -7.14 -14.13
C ILE A 118 -9.96 -6.37 -15.16
N GLN A 119 -11.24 -6.17 -14.89
CA GLN A 119 -12.12 -5.39 -15.79
C GLN A 119 -11.66 -3.94 -15.92
N ARG A 120 -11.17 -3.33 -14.83
CA ARG A 120 -10.61 -1.96 -14.86
C ARG A 120 -9.21 -1.91 -15.46
N GLN A 121 -8.43 -2.98 -15.31
CA GLN A 121 -7.02 -3.07 -15.70
C GLN A 121 -6.75 -4.42 -16.40
N PRO A 122 -7.18 -4.59 -17.66
CA PRO A 122 -7.12 -5.87 -18.38
C PRO A 122 -5.70 -6.42 -18.61
N TYR A 123 -4.69 -5.56 -18.48
CA TYR A 123 -3.27 -5.89 -18.64
C TYR A 123 -2.66 -6.59 -17.41
N LEU A 124 -3.35 -6.63 -16.27
CA LEU A 124 -2.86 -7.29 -15.07
C LEU A 124 -2.74 -8.81 -15.29
N PRO A 125 -1.70 -9.45 -14.72
CA PRO A 125 -1.59 -10.91 -14.74
C PRO A 125 -2.77 -11.52 -13.97
N ARG A 126 -3.24 -12.68 -14.43
CA ARG A 126 -4.33 -13.41 -13.77
C ARG A 126 -3.91 -14.08 -12.46
N TRP A 127 -2.62 -14.28 -12.30
CA TRP A 127 -1.99 -14.82 -11.09
C TRP A 127 -0.52 -14.39 -11.03
N MET A 128 0.00 -14.21 -9.82
CA MET A 128 1.41 -13.91 -9.56
C MET A 128 1.87 -14.64 -8.30
N ALA A 129 2.99 -15.35 -8.40
CA ALA A 129 3.63 -15.96 -7.23
C ALA A 129 4.04 -14.94 -6.18
N GLY A 130 4.11 -15.35 -4.93
CA GLY A 130 4.68 -14.55 -3.84
C GLY A 130 6.13 -14.17 -4.11
N GLY A 131 6.54 -12.98 -3.67
CA GLY A 131 7.89 -12.46 -3.85
C GLY A 131 7.95 -10.94 -3.83
N PRO A 132 9.17 -10.35 -3.93
CA PRO A 132 9.37 -8.90 -3.79
C PRO A 132 8.55 -8.04 -4.76
N GLY A 133 8.33 -8.52 -6.00
CA GLY A 133 7.52 -7.82 -6.99
C GLY A 133 6.01 -8.04 -6.88
N ASN A 134 5.56 -8.81 -5.88
CA ASN A 134 4.14 -9.09 -5.67
C ASN A 134 3.47 -7.94 -4.90
N PRO A 135 2.32 -7.42 -5.36
CA PRO A 135 1.63 -6.29 -4.71
C PRO A 135 1.22 -6.53 -3.25
N LEU A 136 1.07 -7.79 -2.83
CA LEU A 136 0.75 -8.13 -1.44
C LEU A 136 1.96 -8.09 -0.49
N GLY A 137 3.16 -7.97 -1.03
CA GLY A 137 4.39 -7.90 -0.24
C GLY A 137 4.69 -9.13 0.60
N ALA A 138 5.42 -8.93 1.69
CA ALA A 138 6.01 -10.02 2.47
C ALA A 138 4.99 -10.83 3.30
N ARG A 139 3.86 -10.25 3.71
CA ARG A 139 2.85 -10.88 4.59
C ARG A 139 1.46 -10.42 4.21
N ALA A 140 0.47 -11.31 4.40
CA ALA A 140 -0.94 -10.95 4.34
C ALA A 140 -1.74 -11.59 5.47
N MET A 141 -2.68 -10.82 6.02
CA MET A 141 -3.68 -11.22 7.02
C MET A 141 -5.06 -11.00 6.43
N TYR A 142 -5.83 -12.07 6.29
CA TYR A 142 -7.15 -12.06 5.65
C TYR A 142 -8.22 -11.68 6.66
N LEU A 143 -9.18 -10.85 6.24
CA LEU A 143 -10.17 -10.22 7.11
C LEU A 143 -11.56 -10.85 6.92
N GLY A 144 -11.94 -11.74 7.83
CA GLY A 144 -13.24 -12.41 7.81
C GLY A 144 -13.47 -13.20 6.51
N ALA A 145 -14.71 -13.17 6.03
CA ALA A 145 -15.12 -13.73 4.74
C ALA A 145 -15.06 -12.69 3.59
N THR A 146 -14.35 -11.57 3.82
CA THR A 146 -14.23 -10.50 2.82
C THR A 146 -13.09 -10.76 1.85
N VAL A 147 -13.04 -9.97 0.78
CA VAL A 147 -11.89 -9.92 -0.14
C VAL A 147 -10.75 -9.07 0.39
N TYR A 148 -10.92 -8.41 1.54
CA TYR A 148 -9.95 -7.44 2.08
C TYR A 148 -8.87 -8.10 2.94
N ARG A 149 -7.72 -7.46 2.98
CA ARG A 149 -6.53 -7.92 3.68
C ARG A 149 -5.80 -6.74 4.33
N ILE A 150 -5.07 -7.04 5.38
CA ILE A 150 -3.93 -6.24 5.84
C ILE A 150 -2.70 -6.91 5.24
N HIS A 151 -1.87 -6.19 4.46
CA HIS A 151 -0.76 -6.80 3.74
C HIS A 151 0.42 -5.84 3.55
N GLY A 152 1.56 -6.38 3.16
CA GLY A 152 2.73 -5.61 2.76
C GLY A 152 2.52 -4.91 1.42
N THR A 153 3.59 -4.40 0.85
CA THR A 153 3.53 -3.78 -0.47
C THR A 153 4.88 -3.84 -1.17
N ASN A 154 4.87 -3.89 -2.51
CA ASN A 154 6.02 -3.62 -3.35
C ASN A 154 6.16 -2.12 -3.70
N GLN A 155 5.26 -1.27 -3.17
CA GLN A 155 5.21 0.17 -3.40
C GLN A 155 5.12 0.93 -2.05
N PRO A 156 6.20 0.98 -1.25
CA PRO A 156 6.18 1.57 0.09
C PRO A 156 5.85 3.07 0.07
N THR A 157 6.11 3.78 -1.01
CA THR A 157 5.75 5.20 -1.20
C THR A 157 4.23 5.44 -1.21
N THR A 158 3.41 4.38 -1.31
CA THR A 158 1.93 4.48 -1.23
C THR A 158 1.40 4.49 0.21
N ILE A 159 2.26 4.31 1.21
CA ILE A 159 1.86 4.46 2.61
C ILE A 159 1.49 5.91 2.90
N GLY A 160 0.39 6.11 3.62
CA GLY A 160 -0.16 7.44 3.86
C GLY A 160 -1.05 7.96 2.73
N THR A 161 -1.37 7.14 1.72
CA THR A 161 -2.23 7.52 0.60
C THR A 161 -3.49 6.66 0.51
N ALA A 162 -4.47 7.10 -0.27
CA ALA A 162 -5.74 6.40 -0.53
C ALA A 162 -5.74 5.89 -1.98
N VAL A 163 -5.18 4.69 -2.21
CA VAL A 163 -4.92 4.18 -3.57
C VAL A 163 -5.35 2.72 -3.78
N SER A 164 -5.61 1.97 -2.70
CA SER A 164 -5.95 0.55 -2.82
C SER A 164 -7.42 0.33 -3.23
N SER A 165 -7.76 -0.91 -3.54
CA SER A 165 -9.15 -1.34 -3.75
C SER A 165 -9.80 -1.86 -2.44
N GLY A 166 -9.49 -1.22 -1.30
CA GLY A 166 -10.11 -1.48 0.01
C GLY A 166 -9.24 -2.26 1.00
N CYS A 167 -8.10 -2.81 0.58
CA CYS A 167 -7.12 -3.41 1.48
C CYS A 167 -6.29 -2.35 2.21
N PHE A 168 -5.66 -2.75 3.32
CA PHE A 168 -4.77 -1.93 4.12
C PHE A 168 -3.33 -2.33 3.86
N ARG A 169 -2.54 -1.40 3.30
CA ARG A 169 -1.12 -1.61 2.95
C ARG A 169 -0.22 -1.12 4.06
N LEU A 170 0.81 -1.88 4.39
CA LEU A 170 1.92 -1.49 5.24
C LEU A 170 3.23 -1.67 4.47
N THR A 171 4.31 -1.07 4.95
CA THR A 171 5.64 -1.48 4.48
C THR A 171 5.90 -2.96 4.79
N ASN A 172 6.82 -3.60 4.08
CA ASN A 172 7.17 -5.00 4.35
C ASN A 172 7.73 -5.21 5.77
N PRO A 173 8.60 -4.35 6.32
CA PRO A 173 9.03 -4.45 7.71
C PRO A 173 7.88 -4.32 8.71
N ASP A 174 6.97 -3.35 8.51
CA ASP A 174 5.86 -3.11 9.42
C ASP A 174 4.81 -4.22 9.40
N VAL A 175 4.49 -4.77 8.21
CA VAL A 175 3.55 -5.89 8.13
C VAL A 175 4.14 -7.17 8.72
N ALA A 176 5.45 -7.39 8.63
CA ALA A 176 6.12 -8.52 9.27
C ALA A 176 6.04 -8.38 10.81
N ASP A 177 6.37 -7.21 11.35
CA ASP A 177 6.24 -6.92 12.79
C ASP A 177 4.79 -7.09 13.28
N LEU A 178 3.80 -6.59 12.55
CA LEU A 178 2.38 -6.77 12.87
C LEU A 178 1.98 -8.25 12.81
N TYR A 179 2.40 -8.96 11.77
CA TYR A 179 2.12 -10.38 11.56
C TYR A 179 2.58 -11.21 12.74
N ASP A 180 3.79 -10.98 13.25
CA ASP A 180 4.35 -11.73 14.38
C ASP A 180 3.63 -11.45 15.71
N ARG A 181 3.05 -10.24 15.85
CA ARG A 181 2.35 -9.82 17.09
C ARG A 181 0.94 -10.38 17.22
N VAL A 182 0.23 -10.60 16.13
CA VAL A 182 -1.21 -10.87 16.16
C VAL A 182 -1.53 -12.27 15.66
N PRO A 183 -2.28 -13.09 16.44
CA PRO A 183 -2.70 -14.42 16.02
C PRO A 183 -3.91 -14.38 15.07
N VAL A 184 -4.18 -15.51 14.40
CA VAL A 184 -5.48 -15.78 13.80
C VAL A 184 -6.56 -15.68 14.89
N GLY A 185 -7.71 -15.11 14.57
CA GLY A 185 -8.78 -14.80 15.51
C GLY A 185 -8.73 -13.38 16.07
N THR A 186 -7.63 -12.64 15.88
CA THR A 186 -7.52 -11.25 16.33
C THR A 186 -8.68 -10.41 15.81
N LYS A 187 -9.31 -9.66 16.72
CA LYS A 187 -10.37 -8.70 16.42
C LYS A 187 -9.82 -7.51 15.66
N VAL A 188 -10.49 -7.11 14.59
CA VAL A 188 -10.14 -5.95 13.76
C VAL A 188 -11.37 -5.06 13.62
N ILE A 189 -11.26 -3.82 14.06
CA ILE A 189 -12.27 -2.78 13.99
C ILE A 189 -11.86 -1.76 12.96
N ILE A 190 -12.64 -1.56 11.93
CA ILE A 190 -12.38 -0.59 10.87
C ILE A 190 -13.38 0.55 11.02
N ARG A 191 -12.87 1.77 11.15
CA ARG A 191 -13.62 3.01 11.29
C ARG A 191 -13.12 4.05 10.32
N GLN A 192 -14.02 4.90 9.84
CA GLN A 192 -13.61 6.02 9.00
C GLN A 192 -13.01 7.16 9.84
N ARG A 193 -13.52 7.36 11.06
CA ARG A 193 -13.05 8.40 12.00
C ARG A 193 -12.84 7.81 13.39
N PRO A 194 -11.98 8.44 14.22
CA PRO A 194 -11.92 8.13 15.64
C PRO A 194 -13.30 8.32 16.30
N GLU A 195 -13.58 7.57 17.36
CA GLU A 195 -14.64 7.95 18.27
C GLU A 195 -14.21 9.20 19.04
N VAL A 196 -15.06 10.19 19.05
CA VAL A 196 -14.89 11.42 19.83
C VAL A 196 -15.20 11.15 21.30
#